data_dd51bffcbc83775055a6fddf57969b18
#
_entry.id   dd51bffcbc83775055a6fddf57969b18
#
_cell.length_a   1.000
_cell.length_b   1.000
_cell.length_c   1.000
_cell.angle_alpha   90.00
_cell.angle_beta   90.00
_cell.angle_gamma   90.00
#
_symmetry.space_group_name_H-M   'P 1'
#
loop_
_entity.id
_entity.type
_entity.pdbx_description
1 polymer ?
#
loop_
_entity_poly.entity_id
_entity_poly.type
_entity_poly.pdbx_seq_one_letter_code
_entity_poly.pdbx_strand_id
1 'polypeptide(L)'
;MLLVAAWLLVRFVFRDQVATYLSGVQNDTYIELLRKAEPYRADKASFRFEYIQDTARRRLTREYFRLDTIDNPTAETWDRTLALARFVARNIPHANQSIQPERRNAIDLWEYTRNVEPAFNCRLHSIMLHELLLACDITNRYVTCLPADSLDQDCHVVNIVWLPEHKKWAMVDSDMRAYVTDSDGTPLSLSQMRERYINGAAMEIHPLLDDGQSFDYTYYRTYWSKNLYWFECAEQTSYDIETAP
;
A
#
# COMPACT_ATOMS: atom_id res chain seq x y z
N MET A 1 1.31 45.25 13.50
CA MET A 1 -0.11 44.92 13.20
C MET A 1 -0.31 44.30 11.82
N LEU A 2 0.21 44.83 10.72
CA LEU A 2 0.03 44.25 9.36
C LEU A 2 0.52 42.82 9.21
N LEU A 3 1.68 42.46 9.76
CA LEU A 3 2.22 41.09 9.69
C LEU A 3 1.37 40.05 10.44
N VAL A 4 0.80 40.44 11.57
CA VAL A 4 -0.10 39.60 12.37
C VAL A 4 -1.42 39.39 11.63
N ALA A 5 -1.97 40.43 11.02
CA ALA A 5 -3.17 40.34 10.21
C ALA A 5 -2.96 39.45 8.95
N ALA A 6 -1.82 39.59 8.27
CA ALA A 6 -1.45 38.76 7.14
C ALA A 6 -1.29 37.27 7.56
N TRP A 7 -0.64 37.01 8.71
CA TRP A 7 -0.49 35.65 9.26
C TRP A 7 -1.84 35.03 9.63
N LEU A 8 -2.74 35.79 10.24
CA LEU A 8 -4.10 35.32 10.55
C LEU A 8 -4.91 35.02 9.27
N LEU A 9 -4.81 35.87 8.25
CA LEU A 9 -5.44 35.64 6.95
C LEU A 9 -4.94 34.32 6.30
N VAL A 10 -3.64 34.12 6.26
CA VAL A 10 -3.06 32.87 5.72
C VAL A 10 -3.53 31.66 6.54
N ARG A 11 -3.50 31.77 7.88
CA ARG A 11 -3.82 30.64 8.77
C ARG A 11 -5.30 30.27 8.79
N PHE A 12 -6.22 31.24 8.66
CA PHE A 12 -7.65 31.00 8.84
C PHE A 12 -8.51 31.16 7.58
N VAL A 13 -8.04 31.91 6.58
CA VAL A 13 -8.80 32.16 5.36
C VAL A 13 -8.22 31.41 4.16
N PHE A 14 -6.89 31.39 4.02
CA PHE A 14 -6.20 30.80 2.86
C PHE A 14 -5.45 29.51 3.19
N ARG A 15 -5.71 28.91 4.35
CA ARG A 15 -5.00 27.71 4.82
C ARG A 15 -5.01 26.60 3.77
N ASP A 16 -6.18 26.29 3.21
CA ASP A 16 -6.35 25.18 2.29
C ASP A 16 -5.70 25.48 0.93
N GLN A 17 -5.78 26.72 0.46
CA GLN A 17 -5.12 27.13 -0.79
C GLN A 17 -3.59 27.08 -0.66
N VAL A 18 -3.05 27.53 0.49
CA VAL A 18 -1.60 27.48 0.76
C VAL A 18 -1.15 26.03 0.91
N ALA A 19 -1.90 25.19 1.62
CA ALA A 19 -1.60 23.77 1.76
C ALA A 19 -1.62 23.07 0.39
N THR A 20 -2.62 23.31 -0.45
CA THR A 20 -2.70 22.76 -1.81
C THR A 20 -1.53 23.22 -2.68
N TYR A 21 -1.16 24.51 -2.62
CA TYR A 21 -0.01 25.03 -3.36
C TYR A 21 1.31 24.38 -2.90
N LEU A 22 1.54 24.29 -1.60
CA LEU A 22 2.75 23.64 -1.05
C LEU A 22 2.83 22.16 -1.41
N SER A 23 1.71 21.44 -1.35
CA SER A 23 1.64 20.03 -1.79
C SER A 23 1.95 19.90 -3.27
N GLY A 24 1.47 20.83 -4.11
CA GLY A 24 1.81 20.85 -5.54
C GLY A 24 3.31 21.02 -5.78
N VAL A 25 3.95 21.99 -5.10
CA VAL A 25 5.40 22.21 -5.20
C VAL A 25 6.20 20.99 -4.73
N GLN A 26 5.78 20.33 -3.64
CA GLN A 26 6.42 19.11 -3.16
C GLN A 26 6.26 17.96 -4.17
N ASN A 27 5.07 17.77 -4.71
CA ASN A 27 4.81 16.75 -5.72
C ASN A 27 5.71 16.92 -6.95
N ASP A 28 5.83 18.14 -7.48
CA ASP A 28 6.69 18.45 -8.62
C ASP A 28 8.17 18.18 -8.30
N THR A 29 8.61 18.50 -7.09
CA THR A 29 9.98 18.22 -6.63
C THR A 29 10.26 16.72 -6.63
N TYR A 30 9.35 15.91 -6.09
CA TYR A 30 9.50 14.45 -6.09
C TYR A 30 9.48 13.86 -7.50
N ILE A 31 8.60 14.35 -8.38
CA ILE A 31 8.57 13.93 -9.78
C ILE A 31 9.89 14.25 -10.50
N GLU A 32 10.50 15.40 -10.24
CA GLU A 32 11.80 15.75 -10.78
C GLU A 32 12.92 14.80 -10.27
N LEU A 33 12.85 14.35 -9.01
CA LEU A 33 13.76 13.34 -8.50
C LEU A 33 13.55 11.99 -9.21
N LEU A 34 12.30 11.57 -9.44
CA LEU A 34 12.00 10.36 -10.19
C LEU A 34 12.52 10.43 -11.63
N ARG A 35 12.41 11.57 -12.30
CA ARG A 35 12.93 11.78 -13.67
C ARG A 35 14.46 11.71 -13.76
N LYS A 36 15.15 12.12 -12.71
CA LYS A 36 16.62 12.07 -12.64
C LYS A 36 17.15 10.71 -12.20
N ALA A 37 16.30 9.87 -11.63
CA ALA A 37 16.69 8.54 -11.19
C ALA A 37 16.99 7.63 -12.38
N GLU A 38 17.84 6.63 -12.16
CA GLU A 38 18.05 5.54 -13.12
C GLU A 38 16.69 4.90 -13.49
N PRO A 39 16.48 4.57 -14.78
CA PRO A 39 15.27 3.88 -15.19
C PRO A 39 15.16 2.54 -14.46
N TYR A 40 13.93 2.15 -14.13
CA TYR A 40 13.69 0.83 -13.57
C TYR A 40 14.16 -0.23 -14.56
N ARG A 41 15.13 -1.02 -14.16
CA ARG A 41 15.67 -2.11 -14.96
C ARG A 41 15.09 -3.42 -14.45
N ALA A 42 14.51 -4.21 -15.35
CA ALA A 42 14.26 -5.61 -15.11
C ALA A 42 15.62 -6.36 -15.21
N ASP A 43 16.52 -6.09 -14.28
CA ASP A 43 17.84 -6.68 -14.30
C ASP A 43 17.74 -8.18 -14.11
N LYS A 44 18.74 -8.87 -14.65
CA LYS A 44 18.94 -10.29 -14.44
C LYS A 44 19.14 -10.49 -12.94
N ALA A 45 18.05 -10.77 -12.26
CA ALA A 45 18.07 -11.04 -10.83
C ALA A 45 19.14 -12.11 -10.56
N SER A 46 20.04 -11.84 -9.65
CA SER A 46 21.06 -12.81 -9.22
C SER A 46 20.46 -13.93 -8.36
N PHE A 47 19.20 -13.83 -8.00
CA PHE A 47 18.47 -14.82 -7.22
C PHE A 47 17.12 -15.13 -7.87
N ARG A 48 16.56 -16.30 -7.56
CA ARG A 48 15.22 -16.70 -7.93
C ARG A 48 14.28 -16.41 -6.75
N PHE A 49 13.25 -15.60 -6.99
CA PHE A 49 12.22 -15.36 -5.99
C PHE A 49 11.42 -16.64 -5.72
N GLU A 50 11.24 -16.99 -4.45
CA GLU A 50 10.53 -18.21 -4.04
C GLU A 50 9.13 -17.86 -3.52
N TYR A 51 8.14 -18.67 -3.98
CA TYR A 51 6.77 -18.63 -3.48
C TYR A 51 6.52 -19.87 -2.63
N ILE A 52 6.60 -19.71 -1.32
CA ILE A 52 6.44 -20.81 -0.37
C ILE A 52 4.98 -20.86 0.09
N GLN A 53 4.39 -22.03 -0.01
CA GLN A 53 3.06 -22.28 0.50
C GLN A 53 3.13 -23.33 1.63
N ASP A 54 2.41 -23.06 2.72
CA ASP A 54 2.20 -23.99 3.82
C ASP A 54 0.71 -24.37 3.89
N THR A 55 0.41 -25.61 3.54
CA THR A 55 -0.97 -26.11 3.49
C THR A 55 -1.67 -26.07 4.85
N ALA A 56 -0.94 -26.31 5.94
CA ALA A 56 -1.51 -26.29 7.29
C ALA A 56 -1.83 -24.85 7.72
N ARG A 57 -0.88 -23.93 7.53
CA ARG A 57 -1.08 -22.49 7.79
C ARG A 57 -2.19 -21.91 6.93
N ARG A 58 -2.19 -22.23 5.64
CA ARG A 58 -3.26 -21.84 4.71
C ARG A 58 -4.63 -22.23 5.23
N ARG A 59 -4.83 -23.52 5.58
CA ARG A 59 -6.10 -24.01 6.10
C ARG A 59 -6.48 -23.30 7.38
N LEU A 60 -5.55 -23.18 8.34
CA LEU A 60 -5.78 -22.50 9.60
C LEU A 60 -6.22 -21.04 9.40
N THR A 61 -5.54 -20.30 8.53
CA THR A 61 -5.87 -18.89 8.22
C THR A 61 -7.25 -18.78 7.56
N ARG A 62 -7.57 -19.68 6.60
CA ARG A 62 -8.89 -19.72 5.97
C ARG A 62 -10.01 -19.98 6.97
N GLU A 63 -9.84 -20.95 7.83
CA GLU A 63 -10.83 -21.33 8.86
C GLU A 63 -11.01 -20.19 9.88
N TYR A 64 -9.91 -19.64 10.37
CA TYR A 64 -9.93 -18.58 11.39
C TYR A 64 -10.67 -17.32 10.92
N PHE A 65 -10.37 -16.84 9.72
CA PHE A 65 -11.01 -15.65 9.14
C PHE A 65 -12.31 -15.95 8.38
N ARG A 66 -12.71 -17.22 8.26
CA ARG A 66 -13.85 -17.66 7.45
C ARG A 66 -13.77 -17.09 6.03
N LEU A 67 -12.61 -17.23 5.39
CA LEU A 67 -12.32 -16.58 4.10
C LEU A 67 -13.26 -17.03 2.98
N ASP A 68 -13.94 -18.15 3.10
CA ASP A 68 -15.02 -18.58 2.23
C ASP A 68 -16.22 -17.64 2.18
N THR A 69 -16.38 -16.77 3.18
CA THR A 69 -17.42 -15.74 3.22
C THR A 69 -16.98 -14.41 2.60
N ILE A 70 -15.68 -14.25 2.32
CA ILE A 70 -15.06 -13.01 1.82
C ILE A 70 -14.55 -13.21 0.39
N ASP A 71 -13.86 -14.32 0.16
CA ASP A 71 -13.26 -14.71 -1.10
C ASP A 71 -14.23 -15.52 -1.95
N ASN A 72 -14.53 -15.02 -3.15
CA ASN A 72 -15.27 -15.78 -4.15
C ASN A 72 -14.30 -16.40 -5.16
N PRO A 73 -13.98 -17.70 -5.08
CA PRO A 73 -13.00 -18.34 -5.95
C PRO A 73 -13.34 -18.34 -7.45
N THR A 74 -14.59 -18.02 -7.81
CA THR A 74 -15.04 -17.94 -9.20
C THR A 74 -14.92 -16.54 -9.82
N ALA A 75 -14.61 -15.53 -8.99
CA ALA A 75 -14.36 -14.15 -9.44
C ALA A 75 -12.94 -14.00 -9.99
N GLU A 76 -12.70 -12.93 -10.73
CA GLU A 76 -11.36 -12.57 -11.19
C GLU A 76 -10.42 -12.30 -10.00
N THR A 77 -9.13 -12.55 -10.19
CA THR A 77 -8.12 -12.39 -9.14
C THR A 77 -8.11 -10.98 -8.55
N TRP A 78 -8.38 -9.96 -9.36
CA TRP A 78 -8.43 -8.59 -8.87
C TRP A 78 -9.62 -8.34 -7.94
N ASP A 79 -10.80 -8.80 -8.29
CA ASP A 79 -12.01 -8.64 -7.44
C ASP A 79 -11.85 -9.35 -6.09
N ARG A 80 -11.26 -10.54 -6.09
CA ARG A 80 -10.92 -11.31 -4.90
C ARG A 80 -9.92 -10.54 -4.02
N THR A 81 -8.89 -9.96 -4.65
CA THR A 81 -7.89 -9.11 -3.98
C THR A 81 -8.55 -7.91 -3.31
N LEU A 82 -9.43 -7.19 -4.04
CA LEU A 82 -10.14 -6.05 -3.50
C LEU A 82 -11.07 -6.43 -2.34
N ALA A 83 -11.72 -7.59 -2.38
CA ALA A 83 -12.55 -8.07 -1.28
C ALA A 83 -11.74 -8.27 0.01
N LEU A 84 -10.56 -8.91 -0.08
CA LEU A 84 -9.64 -9.11 1.05
C LEU A 84 -9.03 -7.79 1.53
N ALA A 85 -8.62 -6.91 0.62
CA ALA A 85 -8.10 -5.59 0.97
C ALA A 85 -9.13 -4.72 1.69
N ARG A 86 -10.38 -4.74 1.23
CA ARG A 86 -11.51 -4.06 1.90
C ARG A 86 -11.79 -4.64 3.28
N PHE A 87 -11.65 -5.96 3.45
CA PHE A 87 -11.79 -6.58 4.76
C PHE A 87 -10.75 -6.03 5.75
N VAL A 88 -9.47 -5.97 5.36
CA VAL A 88 -8.40 -5.41 6.20
C VAL A 88 -8.66 -3.93 6.48
N ALA A 89 -8.85 -3.13 5.44
CA ALA A 89 -9.03 -1.68 5.52
C ALA A 89 -10.24 -1.25 6.37
N ARG A 90 -11.32 -2.03 6.36
CA ARG A 90 -12.55 -1.74 7.13
C ARG A 90 -12.40 -2.04 8.61
N ASN A 91 -11.64 -3.07 8.95
CA ASN A 91 -11.56 -3.57 10.31
C ASN A 91 -10.38 -3.00 11.10
N ILE A 92 -9.37 -2.45 10.43
CA ILE A 92 -8.13 -2.01 11.06
C ILE A 92 -7.81 -0.58 10.56
N PRO A 93 -7.86 0.43 11.43
CA PRO A 93 -7.45 1.79 11.09
C PRO A 93 -5.92 1.93 11.04
N HIS A 94 -5.44 3.00 10.39
CA HIS A 94 -4.03 3.35 10.39
C HIS A 94 -3.59 3.99 11.72
N ALA A 95 -2.50 3.49 12.31
CA ALA A 95 -1.70 4.18 13.33
C ALA A 95 -0.33 3.50 13.49
N ASN A 96 0.67 4.26 13.95
CA ASN A 96 1.92 3.67 14.40
C ASN A 96 1.72 3.01 15.77
N GLN A 97 2.32 1.84 15.97
CA GLN A 97 2.25 1.09 17.22
C GLN A 97 3.19 1.68 18.27
N SER A 98 2.71 1.81 19.50
CA SER A 98 3.55 2.07 20.68
C SER A 98 4.16 0.77 21.24
N ILE A 99 3.44 -0.34 21.10
CA ILE A 99 3.90 -1.68 21.47
C ILE A 99 4.04 -2.50 20.19
N GLN A 100 5.26 -2.92 19.84
CA GLN A 100 5.45 -3.73 18.64
C GLN A 100 4.96 -5.17 18.83
N PRO A 101 4.19 -5.75 17.87
CA PRO A 101 3.79 -7.14 17.96
C PRO A 101 5.01 -8.06 17.80
N GLU A 102 5.13 -9.04 18.71
CA GLU A 102 6.20 -10.04 18.67
C GLU A 102 6.03 -11.00 17.49
N ARG A 103 4.78 -11.37 17.21
CA ARG A 103 4.45 -12.26 16.10
C ARG A 103 3.70 -11.51 15.03
N ARG A 104 4.17 -11.65 13.79
CA ARG A 104 3.69 -10.86 12.64
C ARG A 104 3.10 -11.76 11.56
N ASN A 105 2.11 -12.56 11.94
CA ASN A 105 1.27 -13.30 11.01
C ASN A 105 -0.19 -12.86 11.14
N ALA A 106 -1.02 -13.18 10.16
CA ALA A 106 -2.39 -12.65 10.09
C ALA A 106 -3.22 -12.93 11.36
N ILE A 107 -3.10 -14.12 11.96
CA ILE A 107 -3.89 -14.49 13.14
C ILE A 107 -3.39 -13.72 14.38
N ASP A 108 -2.09 -13.74 14.65
CA ASP A 108 -1.54 -13.06 15.83
C ASP A 108 -1.70 -11.54 15.71
N LEU A 109 -1.58 -10.96 14.50
CA LEU A 109 -1.85 -9.55 14.25
C LEU A 109 -3.33 -9.21 14.46
N TRP A 110 -4.25 -10.08 14.05
CA TRP A 110 -5.68 -9.87 14.33
C TRP A 110 -5.98 -9.87 15.81
N GLU A 111 -5.43 -10.84 16.57
CA GLU A 111 -5.56 -10.89 18.02
C GLU A 111 -4.92 -9.67 18.69
N TYR A 112 -3.77 -9.21 18.18
CA TYR A 112 -3.13 -7.99 18.64
C TYR A 112 -4.09 -6.78 18.55
N THR A 113 -4.83 -6.62 17.43
CA THR A 113 -5.77 -5.50 17.31
C THR A 113 -6.93 -5.56 18.30
N ARG A 114 -7.26 -6.73 18.83
CA ARG A 114 -8.35 -6.93 19.81
C ARG A 114 -7.90 -6.77 21.25
N ASN A 115 -6.62 -7.04 21.52
CA ASN A 115 -6.13 -7.19 22.89
C ASN A 115 -5.05 -6.17 23.28
N VAL A 116 -4.40 -5.48 22.33
CA VAL A 116 -3.26 -4.59 22.59
C VAL A 116 -3.51 -3.19 22.01
N GLU A 117 -3.43 -3.03 20.70
CA GLU A 117 -3.67 -1.75 20.02
C GLU A 117 -4.52 -1.96 18.76
N PRO A 118 -5.62 -1.23 18.58
CA PRO A 118 -6.64 -1.53 17.56
C PRO A 118 -6.29 -1.03 16.15
N ALA A 119 -5.03 -0.70 15.86
CA ALA A 119 -4.60 -0.08 14.61
C ALA A 119 -3.25 -0.62 14.14
N PHE A 120 -2.95 -0.45 12.85
CA PHE A 120 -1.68 -0.85 12.24
C PHE A 120 -1.02 0.31 11.49
N ASN A 121 0.30 0.24 11.34
CA ASN A 121 1.02 0.98 10.31
C ASN A 121 0.96 0.22 8.96
N CYS A 122 1.49 0.83 7.90
CA CYS A 122 1.45 0.28 6.55
C CYS A 122 2.08 -1.13 6.43
N ARG A 123 3.15 -1.41 7.19
CA ARG A 123 3.82 -2.72 7.18
C ARG A 123 2.92 -3.82 7.74
N LEU A 124 2.30 -3.59 8.90
CA LEU A 124 1.42 -4.59 9.51
C LEU A 124 0.13 -4.80 8.70
N HIS A 125 -0.42 -3.73 8.08
CA HIS A 125 -1.50 -3.85 7.10
C HIS A 125 -1.11 -4.76 5.94
N SER A 126 0.08 -4.56 5.39
CA SER A 126 0.57 -5.33 4.24
C SER A 126 0.87 -6.78 4.57
N ILE A 127 1.43 -7.07 5.76
CA ILE A 127 1.65 -8.44 6.24
C ILE A 127 0.30 -9.15 6.43
N MET A 128 -0.65 -8.49 7.07
CA MET A 128 -2.00 -9.04 7.26
C MET A 128 -2.63 -9.43 5.93
N LEU A 129 -2.69 -8.48 4.97
CA LEU A 129 -3.25 -8.73 3.66
C LEU A 129 -2.47 -9.80 2.88
N HIS A 130 -1.14 -9.82 2.99
CA HIS A 130 -0.28 -10.80 2.36
C HIS A 130 -0.70 -12.24 2.71
N GLU A 131 -0.84 -12.54 4.01
CA GLU A 131 -1.20 -13.90 4.44
C GLU A 131 -2.65 -14.28 4.12
N LEU A 132 -3.58 -13.32 4.11
CA LEU A 132 -4.95 -13.58 3.63
C LEU A 132 -4.96 -13.92 2.14
N LEU A 133 -4.17 -13.19 1.32
CA LEU A 133 -4.01 -13.48 -0.10
C LEU A 133 -3.38 -14.85 -0.34
N LEU A 134 -2.31 -15.21 0.41
CA LEU A 134 -1.71 -16.54 0.37
C LEU A 134 -2.73 -17.63 0.72
N ALA A 135 -3.54 -17.39 1.75
CA ALA A 135 -4.56 -18.33 2.17
C ALA A 135 -5.65 -18.58 1.09
N CYS A 136 -5.82 -17.62 0.18
CA CYS A 136 -6.74 -17.72 -0.96
C CYS A 136 -6.05 -18.13 -2.28
N ASP A 137 -4.81 -18.62 -2.23
CA ASP A 137 -3.98 -19.00 -3.40
C ASP A 137 -3.74 -17.85 -4.38
N ILE A 138 -3.71 -16.62 -3.89
CA ILE A 138 -3.43 -15.45 -4.69
C ILE A 138 -1.94 -15.10 -4.57
N THR A 139 -1.22 -15.20 -5.70
CA THR A 139 0.21 -14.86 -5.77
C THR A 139 0.42 -13.38 -5.49
N ASN A 140 1.14 -13.08 -4.44
CA ASN A 140 1.38 -11.71 -4.02
C ASN A 140 2.72 -11.53 -3.29
N ARG A 141 3.13 -10.29 -3.14
CA ARG A 141 4.27 -9.84 -2.32
C ARG A 141 3.88 -8.56 -1.62
N TYR A 142 4.48 -8.25 -0.49
CA TYR A 142 4.49 -6.87 -0.01
C TYR A 142 5.84 -6.22 -0.32
N VAL A 143 5.79 -4.93 -0.61
CA VAL A 143 6.92 -4.14 -1.11
C VAL A 143 7.03 -2.88 -0.28
N THR A 144 8.24 -2.60 0.22
CA THR A 144 8.57 -1.32 0.83
C THR A 144 8.92 -0.33 -0.28
N CYS A 145 8.19 0.75 -0.35
CA CYS A 145 8.39 1.86 -1.27
C CYS A 145 9.10 3.00 -0.53
N LEU A 146 10.23 3.43 -1.06
CA LEU A 146 11.18 4.31 -0.38
C LEU A 146 11.37 5.63 -1.14
N PRO A 147 11.63 6.75 -0.41
CA PRO A 147 11.97 8.03 -1.01
C PRO A 147 13.40 8.10 -1.55
N ALA A 148 13.72 9.18 -2.27
CA ALA A 148 15.06 9.44 -2.78
C ALA A 148 16.06 9.76 -1.66
N ASP A 149 15.61 10.41 -0.59
CA ASP A 149 16.43 10.74 0.57
C ASP A 149 16.56 9.53 1.49
N SER A 150 17.77 8.97 1.56
CA SER A 150 18.06 7.83 2.44
C SER A 150 18.01 8.14 3.94
N LEU A 151 17.94 9.42 4.33
CA LEU A 151 17.77 9.85 5.71
C LEU A 151 16.29 10.01 6.09
N ASP A 152 15.40 10.07 5.11
CA ASP A 152 13.96 10.06 5.34
C ASP A 152 13.52 8.64 5.69
N GLN A 153 13.15 8.44 6.95
CA GLN A 153 12.68 7.13 7.45
C GLN A 153 11.20 6.86 7.14
N ASP A 154 10.49 7.83 6.58
CA ASP A 154 9.10 7.68 6.20
C ASP A 154 9.01 6.94 4.86
N CYS A 155 8.62 5.69 4.93
CA CYS A 155 8.42 4.80 3.80
C CYS A 155 6.97 4.29 3.76
N HIS A 156 6.59 3.70 2.63
CA HIS A 156 5.29 3.06 2.51
C HIS A 156 5.40 1.58 2.17
N VAL A 157 4.56 0.74 2.75
CA VAL A 157 4.54 -0.70 2.47
C VAL A 157 3.17 -1.07 1.92
N VAL A 158 3.16 -1.74 0.77
CA VAL A 158 1.94 -2.14 0.06
C VAL A 158 2.04 -3.55 -0.48
N ASN A 159 0.91 -4.12 -0.89
CA ASN A 159 0.89 -5.39 -1.58
C ASN A 159 0.90 -5.21 -3.09
N ILE A 160 1.65 -6.06 -3.78
CA ILE A 160 1.53 -6.27 -5.22
C ILE A 160 1.01 -7.67 -5.46
N VAL A 161 0.07 -7.80 -6.38
CA VAL A 161 -0.64 -9.04 -6.68
C VAL A 161 -0.45 -9.38 -8.15
N TRP A 162 -0.16 -10.65 -8.44
CA TRP A 162 -0.11 -11.14 -9.80
C TRP A 162 -1.52 -11.42 -10.32
N LEU A 163 -1.86 -10.78 -11.43
CA LEU A 163 -3.12 -10.95 -12.13
C LEU A 163 -2.89 -11.88 -13.34
N PRO A 164 -3.19 -13.16 -13.26
CA PRO A 164 -2.95 -14.11 -14.35
C PRO A 164 -3.78 -13.78 -15.60
N GLU A 165 -4.98 -13.22 -15.41
CA GLU A 165 -5.88 -12.80 -16.48
C GLU A 165 -5.25 -11.68 -17.34
N HIS A 166 -4.51 -10.79 -16.72
CA HIS A 166 -3.83 -9.66 -17.37
C HIS A 166 -2.33 -9.89 -17.57
N LYS A 167 -1.77 -10.99 -17.08
CA LYS A 167 -0.32 -11.32 -17.09
C LYS A 167 0.54 -10.17 -16.54
N LYS A 168 0.11 -9.54 -15.45
CA LYS A 168 0.79 -8.39 -14.85
C LYS A 168 0.67 -8.35 -13.33
N TRP A 169 1.52 -7.57 -12.72
CA TRP A 169 1.39 -7.17 -11.32
C TRP A 169 0.50 -5.95 -11.18
N ALA A 170 -0.27 -5.88 -10.09
CA ALA A 170 -1.06 -4.71 -9.71
C ALA A 170 -0.83 -4.39 -8.22
N MET A 171 -0.85 -3.11 -7.89
CA MET A 171 -0.70 -2.63 -6.51
C MET A 171 -2.06 -2.46 -5.84
N VAL A 172 -2.14 -2.84 -4.57
CA VAL A 172 -3.25 -2.54 -3.68
C VAL A 172 -2.73 -2.06 -2.33
N ASP A 173 -3.32 -1.00 -1.82
CA ASP A 173 -2.95 -0.31 -0.59
C ASP A 173 -4.07 -0.41 0.44
N SER A 174 -3.97 -1.38 1.34
CA SER A 174 -4.98 -1.56 2.40
C SER A 174 -4.85 -0.55 3.53
N ASP A 175 -3.67 0.05 3.72
CA ASP A 175 -3.40 1.03 4.76
C ASP A 175 -3.97 2.40 4.42
N MET A 176 -3.62 2.98 3.26
CA MET A 176 -4.20 4.22 2.76
C MET A 176 -5.55 4.00 2.06
N ARG A 177 -6.06 2.79 2.05
CA ARG A 177 -7.40 2.38 1.59
C ARG A 177 -7.68 2.74 0.13
N ALA A 178 -6.72 2.47 -0.78
CA ALA A 178 -6.89 2.80 -2.19
C ALA A 178 -6.18 1.84 -3.13
N TYR A 179 -6.52 1.91 -4.39
CA TYR A 179 -5.81 1.35 -5.53
C TYR A 179 -5.82 2.35 -6.69
N VAL A 180 -5.01 2.09 -7.70
CA VAL A 180 -4.84 3.01 -8.83
C VAL A 180 -5.04 2.26 -10.14
N THR A 181 -5.76 2.89 -11.09
CA THR A 181 -5.96 2.37 -12.44
C THR A 181 -5.48 3.36 -13.49
N ASP A 182 -5.38 2.90 -14.73
CA ASP A 182 -5.37 3.79 -15.90
C ASP A 182 -6.78 4.25 -16.27
N SER A 183 -6.87 5.04 -17.36
CA SER A 183 -8.14 5.54 -17.88
C SER A 183 -9.09 4.45 -18.39
N ASP A 184 -8.58 3.25 -18.64
CA ASP A 184 -9.39 2.11 -19.09
C ASP A 184 -9.83 1.21 -17.92
N GLY A 185 -9.53 1.64 -16.69
CA GLY A 185 -9.85 0.90 -15.48
C GLY A 185 -8.90 -0.25 -15.16
N THR A 186 -7.78 -0.38 -15.89
CA THR A 186 -6.80 -1.45 -15.64
C THR A 186 -5.95 -1.13 -14.40
N PRO A 187 -5.87 -2.02 -13.40
CA PRO A 187 -5.06 -1.79 -12.20
C PRO A 187 -3.58 -1.60 -12.52
N LEU A 188 -2.93 -0.64 -11.88
CA LEU A 188 -1.53 -0.30 -12.13
C LEU A 188 -0.58 -1.02 -11.19
N SER A 189 0.58 -1.39 -11.71
CA SER A 189 1.74 -1.81 -10.91
C SER A 189 2.51 -0.59 -10.38
N LEU A 190 3.39 -0.80 -9.39
CA LEU A 190 4.27 0.25 -8.87
C LEU A 190 5.14 0.88 -9.97
N SER A 191 5.70 0.06 -10.87
CA SER A 191 6.48 0.56 -11.99
C SER A 191 5.64 1.39 -12.97
N GLN A 192 4.42 0.97 -13.28
CA GLN A 192 3.52 1.74 -14.13
C GLN A 192 3.08 3.06 -13.48
N MET A 193 2.84 3.08 -12.17
CA MET A 193 2.58 4.31 -11.42
C MET A 193 3.77 5.27 -11.52
N ARG A 194 4.99 4.78 -11.26
CA ARG A 194 6.22 5.56 -11.36
C ARG A 194 6.39 6.18 -12.75
N GLU A 195 6.24 5.39 -13.81
CA GLU A 195 6.33 5.88 -15.20
C GLU A 195 5.26 6.95 -15.51
N ARG A 196 4.05 6.80 -14.99
CA ARG A 196 2.98 7.80 -15.18
C ARG A 196 3.29 9.10 -14.46
N TYR A 197 3.87 9.07 -13.25
CA TYR A 197 4.37 10.29 -12.58
C TYR A 197 5.45 10.98 -13.41
N ILE A 198 6.43 10.23 -13.92
CA ILE A 198 7.54 10.77 -14.73
C ILE A 198 7.00 11.45 -16.01
N ASN A 199 6.06 10.80 -16.69
CA ASN A 199 5.56 11.23 -17.98
C ASN A 199 4.32 12.14 -17.90
N GLY A 200 3.77 12.36 -16.72
CA GLY A 200 2.54 13.14 -16.53
C GLY A 200 1.28 12.44 -17.10
N ALA A 201 1.30 11.11 -17.21
CA ALA A 201 0.16 10.36 -17.71
C ALA A 201 -0.95 10.22 -16.65
N ALA A 202 -2.21 10.22 -17.09
CA ALA A 202 -3.36 10.17 -16.21
C ALA A 202 -3.41 8.85 -15.39
N MET A 203 -3.81 8.98 -14.13
CA MET A 203 -4.10 7.88 -13.22
C MET A 203 -5.37 8.19 -12.44
N GLU A 204 -6.19 7.17 -12.23
CA GLU A 204 -7.39 7.25 -11.43
C GLU A 204 -7.17 6.55 -10.09
N ILE A 205 -7.44 7.26 -9.00
CA ILE A 205 -7.32 6.74 -7.63
C ILE A 205 -8.71 6.34 -7.16
N HIS A 206 -8.83 5.11 -6.71
CA HIS A 206 -10.09 4.52 -6.26
C HIS A 206 -10.00 4.18 -4.77
N PRO A 207 -10.78 4.84 -3.90
CA PRO A 207 -10.91 4.42 -2.51
C PRO A 207 -11.45 3.00 -2.41
N LEU A 208 -10.89 2.19 -1.51
CA LEU A 208 -11.34 0.83 -1.24
C LEU A 208 -12.71 0.81 -0.53
N LEU A 209 -12.98 1.82 0.29
CA LEU A 209 -14.18 1.91 1.11
C LEU A 209 -15.04 3.10 0.65
N ASP A 210 -16.34 2.86 0.58
CA ASP A 210 -17.37 3.87 0.47
C ASP A 210 -18.07 3.99 1.85
N ASP A 211 -17.36 4.59 2.80
CA ASP A 211 -17.78 4.72 4.20
C ASP A 211 -18.16 6.16 4.58
N GLY A 212 -18.28 7.04 3.59
CA GLY A 212 -18.60 8.46 3.76
C GLY A 212 -17.44 9.30 4.32
N GLN A 213 -16.26 8.71 4.52
CA GLN A 213 -15.05 9.46 4.90
C GLN A 213 -14.45 10.15 3.67
N SER A 214 -13.97 11.38 3.85
CA SER A 214 -13.28 12.09 2.79
C SER A 214 -11.92 11.45 2.51
N PHE A 215 -11.65 11.15 1.25
CA PHE A 215 -10.35 10.66 0.80
C PHE A 215 -9.48 11.85 0.36
N ASP A 216 -8.27 11.99 0.91
CA ASP A 216 -7.35 13.05 0.53
C ASP A 216 -6.50 12.63 -0.70
N TYR A 217 -7.05 12.89 -1.88
CA TYR A 217 -6.39 12.61 -3.16
C TYR A 217 -5.07 13.38 -3.34
N THR A 218 -4.97 14.59 -2.80
CA THR A 218 -3.77 15.42 -2.92
C THR A 218 -2.65 14.84 -2.08
N TYR A 219 -2.92 14.50 -0.83
CA TYR A 219 -1.97 13.82 0.04
C TYR A 219 -1.51 12.49 -0.57
N TYR A 220 -2.44 11.65 -1.01
CA TYR A 220 -2.14 10.35 -1.62
C TYR A 220 -1.20 10.49 -2.83
N ARG A 221 -1.50 11.43 -3.74
CA ARG A 221 -0.64 11.70 -4.91
C ARG A 221 0.76 12.13 -4.52
N THR A 222 0.89 13.10 -3.63
CA THR A 222 2.19 13.63 -3.19
C THR A 222 2.99 12.57 -2.43
N TYR A 223 2.33 11.78 -1.59
CA TYR A 223 2.97 10.71 -0.84
C TYR A 223 3.52 9.61 -1.77
N TRP A 224 2.78 9.25 -2.80
CA TRP A 224 3.24 8.29 -3.80
C TRP A 224 4.36 8.83 -4.67
N SER A 225 4.32 10.08 -5.13
CA SER A 225 5.42 10.66 -5.90
C SER A 225 6.74 10.67 -5.12
N LYS A 226 6.69 10.80 -3.78
CA LYS A 226 7.84 10.67 -2.89
C LYS A 226 8.36 9.24 -2.82
N ASN A 227 7.48 8.27 -2.61
CA ASN A 227 7.84 6.90 -2.23
C ASN A 227 7.97 5.91 -3.42
N LEU A 228 7.93 6.36 -4.66
CA LEU A 228 8.18 5.53 -5.86
C LEU A 228 9.64 5.55 -6.33
N TYR A 229 10.59 5.94 -5.46
CA TYR A 229 11.99 6.08 -5.88
C TYR A 229 12.78 4.77 -5.80
N TRP A 230 12.69 4.05 -4.68
CA TRP A 230 13.29 2.74 -4.45
C TRP A 230 12.25 1.71 -4.01
N PHE A 231 12.54 0.43 -4.28
CA PHE A 231 11.68 -0.66 -3.88
C PHE A 231 12.49 -1.76 -3.22
N GLU A 232 12.01 -2.25 -2.08
CA GLU A 232 12.56 -3.39 -1.38
C GLU A 232 11.48 -4.44 -1.16
N CYS A 233 11.81 -5.71 -1.36
CA CYS A 233 10.96 -6.83 -0.97
C CYS A 233 11.84 -7.98 -0.46
N ALA A 234 11.25 -8.88 0.32
CA ALA A 234 11.91 -10.12 0.69
C ALA A 234 12.20 -10.99 -0.55
N GLU A 235 13.20 -11.85 -0.47
CA GLU A 235 13.56 -12.77 -1.56
C GLU A 235 12.57 -13.93 -1.73
N GLN A 236 11.70 -14.10 -0.75
CA GLN A 236 10.65 -15.12 -0.75
C GLN A 236 9.35 -14.58 -0.19
N THR A 237 8.24 -15.29 -0.44
CA THR A 237 6.96 -15.08 0.20
C THR A 237 6.51 -16.34 0.92
N SER A 238 6.06 -16.19 2.17
CA SER A 238 5.58 -17.28 3.03
C SER A 238 4.76 -16.71 4.19
N TYR A 239 4.16 -17.60 4.98
CA TYR A 239 3.60 -17.22 6.29
C TYR A 239 4.72 -16.96 7.29
N ASP A 240 4.43 -16.15 8.30
CA ASP A 240 5.33 -15.80 9.42
C ASP A 240 6.70 -15.22 9.01
N ILE A 241 6.84 -14.65 7.81
CA ILE A 241 8.14 -14.23 7.27
C ILE A 241 8.83 -13.14 8.10
N GLU A 242 8.08 -12.32 8.84
CA GLU A 242 8.61 -11.27 9.73
C GLU A 242 8.42 -11.57 11.21
N THR A 243 7.96 -12.74 11.57
CA THR A 243 7.94 -13.16 12.95
C THR A 243 9.38 -13.43 13.39
N ALA A 244 9.82 -12.77 14.45
CA ALA A 244 11.14 -13.04 15.01
C ALA A 244 11.26 -14.51 15.46
N PRO A 245 12.42 -15.14 15.26
CA PRO A 245 12.63 -16.53 15.67
C PRO A 245 12.57 -16.70 17.19
#